data_a3f429b6895d6cff86d6c1e616e1b0aa
#
_entry.id   a3f429b6895d6cff86d6c1e616e1b0aa
#
_cell.length_a   1.000
_cell.length_b   1.000
_cell.length_c   1.000
_cell.angle_alpha   90.00
_cell.angle_beta   90.00
_cell.angle_gamma   90.00
#
_symmetry.space_group_name_H-M   'P 1'
#
loop_
_entity.id
_entity.type
_entity.pdbx_description
1 polymer ?
#
loop_
_entity_poly.entity_id
_entity_poly.type
_entity_poly.pdbx_seq_one_letter_code
_entity_poly.pdbx_strand_id
1 'polypeptide(L)'
;YKKELSDLDLSMITKDQALRIASLGKRLKCTEALIVTGERPEQKYPEYREWLKKYGCSTTVEYVDQISKLILEETGLLPHTNAGTLNYDELSLLKKSNVSLGCMLETSSERLTGKNMPHEFAPSKNPRARIRVLENAGKLKIPITTGLLIGIGETLEEIVDSLIVIREINQKYGNIQEVIMQNHVPKDNTKMKSFLPPTLDLFLLTVSLARIIMPHTNIQVPPNLSPN
;
A
#
# COMPACT_ATOMS: atom_id res chain seq x y z
N TYR A 1 13.21 -2.66 -4.73
CA TYR A 1 13.67 -3.68 -5.67
C TYR A 1 14.35 -2.99 -6.84
N LYS A 2 15.69 -3.12 -6.97
CA LYS A 2 16.36 -2.91 -8.26
C LYS A 2 16.18 -4.22 -9.04
N LYS A 3 15.25 -4.26 -9.98
CA LYS A 3 15.30 -5.27 -11.03
C LYS A 3 16.31 -4.81 -12.08
N GLU A 4 17.09 -5.74 -12.61
CA GLU A 4 17.93 -5.50 -13.78
C GLU A 4 17.02 -5.14 -14.97
N LEU A 5 17.54 -4.34 -15.92
CA LEU A 5 16.79 -3.94 -17.12
C LEU A 5 16.27 -5.14 -17.93
N SER A 6 17.02 -6.27 -17.89
CA SER A 6 16.61 -7.54 -18.52
C SER A 6 15.32 -8.15 -17.95
N ASP A 7 14.89 -7.74 -16.75
CA ASP A 7 13.69 -8.24 -16.09
C ASP A 7 12.45 -7.37 -16.33
N LEU A 8 12.57 -6.30 -17.12
CA LEU A 8 11.47 -5.34 -17.36
C LEU A 8 10.24 -6.01 -18.01
N ASP A 9 10.45 -6.95 -18.92
CA ASP A 9 9.35 -7.69 -19.56
C ASP A 9 8.56 -8.57 -18.57
N LEU A 10 9.20 -8.98 -17.47
CA LEU A 10 8.58 -9.76 -16.40
C LEU A 10 7.93 -8.87 -15.32
N SER A 11 8.26 -7.56 -15.32
CA SER A 11 7.81 -6.63 -14.28
C SER A 11 6.59 -5.80 -14.65
N MET A 12 6.25 -5.75 -15.95
CA MET A 12 5.15 -4.96 -16.48
C MET A 12 4.01 -5.87 -16.93
N ILE A 13 2.88 -5.79 -16.24
CA ILE A 13 1.69 -6.58 -16.56
C ILE A 13 0.92 -5.87 -17.67
N THR A 14 0.70 -6.56 -18.81
CA THR A 14 -0.15 -6.06 -19.90
C THR A 14 -1.64 -6.17 -19.54
N LYS A 15 -2.50 -5.45 -20.28
CA LYS A 15 -3.97 -5.53 -20.10
C LYS A 15 -4.48 -6.96 -20.22
N ASP A 16 -3.99 -7.72 -21.21
CA ASP A 16 -4.40 -9.12 -21.42
C ASP A 16 -3.95 -10.04 -20.27
N GLN A 17 -2.76 -9.80 -19.72
CA GLN A 17 -2.28 -10.55 -18.55
C GLN A 17 -3.12 -10.23 -17.32
N ALA A 18 -3.42 -8.95 -17.07
CA ALA A 18 -4.25 -8.51 -15.97
C ALA A 18 -5.65 -9.13 -16.07
N LEU A 19 -6.26 -9.09 -17.26
CA LEU A 19 -7.58 -9.67 -17.50
C LEU A 19 -7.60 -11.20 -17.31
N ARG A 20 -6.57 -11.91 -17.78
CA ARG A 20 -6.45 -13.36 -17.52
C ARG A 20 -6.39 -13.68 -16.05
N ILE A 21 -5.60 -12.95 -15.27
CA ILE A 21 -5.50 -13.13 -13.80
C ILE A 21 -6.84 -12.84 -13.14
N ALA A 22 -7.48 -11.72 -13.47
CA ALA A 22 -8.78 -11.34 -12.92
C ALA A 22 -9.87 -12.36 -13.28
N SER A 23 -9.91 -12.85 -14.52
CA SER A 23 -10.84 -13.89 -14.95
C SER A 23 -10.67 -15.20 -14.19
N LEU A 24 -9.42 -15.57 -13.85
CA LEU A 24 -9.15 -16.70 -12.97
C LEU A 24 -9.71 -16.43 -11.56
N GLY A 25 -9.44 -15.25 -11.01
CA GLY A 25 -9.98 -14.83 -9.70
C GLY A 25 -11.52 -14.91 -9.66
N LYS A 26 -12.20 -14.42 -10.69
CA LYS A 26 -13.67 -14.56 -10.82
C LYS A 26 -14.13 -16.01 -10.78
N ARG A 27 -13.47 -16.91 -11.53
CA ARG A 27 -13.80 -18.35 -11.52
C ARG A 27 -13.57 -18.99 -10.15
N LEU A 28 -12.58 -18.50 -9.39
CA LEU A 28 -12.30 -18.93 -8.03
C LEU A 28 -13.17 -18.23 -6.97
N LYS A 29 -14.17 -17.46 -7.40
CA LYS A 29 -15.11 -16.72 -6.55
C LYS A 29 -14.44 -15.65 -5.67
N CYS A 30 -13.32 -15.09 -6.12
CA CYS A 30 -12.77 -13.87 -5.49
C CYS A 30 -13.78 -12.72 -5.65
N THR A 31 -13.77 -11.80 -4.69
CA THR A 31 -14.61 -10.60 -4.70
C THR A 31 -13.83 -9.38 -5.16
N GLU A 32 -12.55 -9.31 -4.84
CA GLU A 32 -11.70 -8.15 -5.03
C GLU A 32 -10.49 -8.50 -5.90
N ALA A 33 -10.00 -7.50 -6.62
CA ALA A 33 -8.73 -7.52 -7.35
C ALA A 33 -7.78 -6.52 -6.73
N LEU A 34 -6.79 -7.00 -5.97
CA LEU A 34 -5.74 -6.16 -5.41
C LEU A 34 -4.69 -5.82 -6.48
N ILE A 35 -4.56 -4.54 -6.80
CA ILE A 35 -3.60 -4.01 -7.76
C ILE A 35 -2.48 -3.30 -7.00
N VAL A 36 -1.26 -3.83 -7.07
CA VAL A 36 -0.09 -3.27 -6.40
C VAL A 36 0.95 -2.88 -7.43
N THR A 37 1.49 -1.68 -7.32
CA THR A 37 2.53 -1.18 -8.20
C THR A 37 3.76 -0.69 -7.43
N GLY A 38 4.89 -0.58 -8.15
CA GLY A 38 5.97 0.28 -7.70
C GLY A 38 5.52 1.75 -7.71
N GLU A 39 6.10 2.56 -6.83
CA GLU A 39 5.79 3.98 -6.78
C GLU A 39 6.50 4.72 -7.91
N ARG A 40 5.75 5.30 -8.82
CA ARG A 40 6.19 6.18 -9.92
C ARG A 40 7.43 5.66 -10.67
N PRO A 41 7.42 4.40 -11.15
CA PRO A 41 8.58 3.83 -11.84
C PRO A 41 8.93 4.62 -13.11
N GLU A 42 7.97 5.27 -13.75
CA GLU A 42 8.16 6.14 -14.90
C GLU A 42 9.08 7.34 -14.62
N GLN A 43 9.19 7.78 -13.37
CA GLN A 43 10.11 8.87 -13.01
C GLN A 43 11.56 8.41 -13.01
N LYS A 44 11.80 7.14 -12.75
CA LYS A 44 13.13 6.57 -12.58
C LYS A 44 13.63 5.82 -13.82
N TYR A 45 12.71 5.18 -14.56
CA TYR A 45 13.05 4.28 -15.66
C TYR A 45 12.49 4.81 -16.98
N PRO A 46 13.35 5.33 -17.89
CA PRO A 46 12.92 5.85 -19.20
C PRO A 46 12.17 4.80 -20.04
N GLU A 47 12.61 3.54 -19.97
CA GLU A 47 12.01 2.42 -20.71
C GLU A 47 10.56 2.19 -20.29
N TYR A 48 10.26 2.41 -19.02
CA TYR A 48 8.91 2.31 -18.50
C TYR A 48 8.00 3.43 -19.05
N ARG A 49 8.54 4.64 -19.23
CA ARG A 49 7.80 5.74 -19.89
C ARG A 49 7.43 5.37 -21.32
N GLU A 50 8.37 4.81 -22.09
CA GLU A 50 8.12 4.38 -23.46
C GLU A 50 7.08 3.23 -23.50
N TRP A 51 7.13 2.33 -22.54
CA TRP A 51 6.13 1.28 -22.41
C TRP A 51 4.73 1.85 -22.12
N LEU A 52 4.59 2.80 -21.19
CA LEU A 52 3.32 3.46 -20.87
C LEU A 52 2.71 4.18 -22.08
N LYS A 53 3.53 4.83 -22.90
CA LYS A 53 3.09 5.51 -24.13
C LYS A 53 2.37 4.56 -25.10
N LYS A 54 2.74 3.29 -25.15
CA LYS A 54 2.06 2.28 -26.01
C LYS A 54 0.58 2.09 -25.61
N TYR A 55 0.24 2.44 -24.38
CA TYR A 55 -1.13 2.38 -23.85
C TYR A 55 -1.79 3.76 -23.75
N GLY A 56 -1.16 4.80 -24.31
CA GLY A 56 -1.66 6.17 -24.23
C GLY A 56 -1.60 6.78 -22.83
N CYS A 57 -0.69 6.27 -21.97
CA CYS A 57 -0.51 6.74 -20.60
C CYS A 57 0.81 7.49 -20.45
N SER A 58 0.80 8.52 -19.61
CA SER A 58 1.99 9.26 -19.18
C SER A 58 2.49 8.80 -17.82
N THR A 59 1.61 8.25 -16.98
CA THR A 59 1.88 7.84 -15.61
C THR A 59 1.41 6.42 -15.33
N THR A 60 2.03 5.79 -14.33
CA THR A 60 1.59 4.49 -13.81
C THR A 60 0.14 4.56 -13.29
N VAL A 61 -0.25 5.68 -12.69
CA VAL A 61 -1.59 5.85 -12.12
C VAL A 61 -2.66 5.85 -13.22
N GLU A 62 -2.40 6.50 -14.37
CA GLU A 62 -3.30 6.46 -15.54
C GLU A 62 -3.43 5.03 -16.08
N TYR A 63 -2.34 4.29 -16.14
CA TYR A 63 -2.38 2.89 -16.58
C TYR A 63 -3.16 1.99 -15.61
N VAL A 64 -2.96 2.19 -14.30
CA VAL A 64 -3.71 1.48 -13.26
C VAL A 64 -5.20 1.79 -13.35
N ASP A 65 -5.59 3.03 -13.60
CA ASP A 65 -7.00 3.40 -13.83
C ASP A 65 -7.61 2.62 -15.00
N GLN A 66 -6.88 2.49 -16.12
CA GLN A 66 -7.34 1.70 -17.27
C GLN A 66 -7.46 0.20 -16.93
N ILE A 67 -6.51 -0.36 -16.18
CA ILE A 67 -6.55 -1.77 -15.73
C ILE A 67 -7.72 -1.98 -14.77
N SER A 68 -7.93 -1.07 -13.83
CA SER A 68 -9.04 -1.16 -12.87
C SER A 68 -10.40 -1.15 -13.56
N LYS A 69 -10.59 -0.25 -14.53
CA LYS A 69 -11.82 -0.21 -15.35
C LYS A 69 -12.03 -1.52 -16.10
N LEU A 70 -11.00 -1.99 -16.79
CA LEU A 70 -11.06 -3.25 -17.55
C LEU A 70 -11.44 -4.44 -16.65
N ILE A 71 -10.81 -4.56 -15.49
CA ILE A 71 -11.11 -5.65 -14.54
C ILE A 71 -12.56 -5.55 -14.06
N LEU A 72 -13.01 -4.37 -13.66
CA LEU A 72 -14.37 -4.16 -13.18
C LEU A 72 -15.42 -4.51 -14.25
N GLU A 73 -15.24 -4.00 -15.46
CA GLU A 73 -16.18 -4.17 -16.57
C GLU A 73 -16.25 -5.62 -17.06
N GLU A 74 -15.10 -6.29 -17.24
CA GLU A 74 -15.03 -7.61 -17.82
C GLU A 74 -15.28 -8.75 -16.80
N THR A 75 -14.97 -8.52 -15.53
CA THR A 75 -15.03 -9.59 -14.53
C THR A 75 -16.02 -9.32 -13.40
N GLY A 76 -16.34 -8.07 -13.11
CA GLY A 76 -17.11 -7.68 -11.95
C GLY A 76 -16.36 -7.79 -10.62
N LEU A 77 -15.05 -8.12 -10.65
CA LEU A 77 -14.21 -8.01 -9.45
C LEU A 77 -14.04 -6.53 -9.06
N LEU A 78 -14.02 -6.28 -7.77
CA LEU A 78 -13.90 -4.94 -7.20
C LEU A 78 -12.41 -4.54 -7.14
N PRO A 79 -11.95 -3.53 -7.93
CA PRO A 79 -10.56 -3.13 -7.87
C PRO A 79 -10.23 -2.41 -6.57
N HIS A 80 -9.10 -2.79 -5.96
CA HIS A 80 -8.45 -2.14 -4.84
C HIS A 80 -7.00 -1.85 -5.22
N THR A 81 -6.60 -0.57 -5.25
CA THR A 81 -5.26 -0.19 -5.70
C THR A 81 -4.39 0.34 -4.56
N ASN A 82 -3.17 -0.19 -4.48
CA ASN A 82 -2.08 0.35 -3.66
C ASN A 82 -0.90 0.76 -4.57
N ALA A 83 -0.84 2.04 -4.92
CA ALA A 83 0.17 2.61 -5.83
C ALA A 83 1.13 3.60 -5.13
N GLY A 84 1.31 3.47 -3.81
CA GLY A 84 2.16 4.34 -3.01
C GLY A 84 1.51 5.68 -2.66
N THR A 85 2.30 6.76 -2.61
CA THR A 85 1.79 8.10 -2.30
C THR A 85 1.12 8.73 -3.52
N LEU A 86 -0.17 9.02 -3.39
CA LEU A 86 -0.99 9.64 -4.44
C LEU A 86 -1.35 11.08 -4.05
N ASN A 87 -1.34 11.98 -5.02
CA ASN A 87 -1.86 13.33 -4.83
C ASN A 87 -3.41 13.35 -4.94
N TYR A 88 -4.01 14.52 -4.74
CA TYR A 88 -5.47 14.67 -4.73
C TYR A 88 -6.12 14.32 -6.08
N ASP A 89 -5.48 14.74 -7.19
CA ASP A 89 -6.02 14.50 -8.54
C ASP A 89 -5.89 13.02 -8.94
N GLU A 90 -4.79 12.37 -8.57
CA GLU A 90 -4.60 10.93 -8.77
C GLU A 90 -5.60 10.10 -7.97
N LEU A 91 -5.86 10.48 -6.70
CA LEU A 91 -6.91 9.87 -5.88
C LEU A 91 -8.30 10.06 -6.53
N SER A 92 -8.57 11.27 -7.03
CA SER A 92 -9.82 11.58 -7.72
C SER A 92 -10.00 10.80 -9.02
N LEU A 93 -8.90 10.55 -9.75
CA LEU A 93 -8.91 9.69 -10.94
C LEU A 93 -9.26 8.24 -10.57
N LEU A 94 -8.51 7.65 -9.64
CA LEU A 94 -8.68 6.24 -9.25
C LEU A 94 -10.02 5.97 -8.55
N LYS A 95 -10.61 6.96 -7.88
CA LYS A 95 -11.95 6.85 -7.30
C LYS A 95 -13.01 6.40 -8.30
N LYS A 96 -12.82 6.70 -9.59
CA LYS A 96 -13.81 6.39 -10.65
C LYS A 96 -13.80 4.91 -11.05
N SER A 97 -12.71 4.22 -10.77
CA SER A 97 -12.46 2.83 -11.21
C SER A 97 -12.16 1.87 -10.07
N ASN A 98 -12.00 2.37 -8.85
CA ASN A 98 -11.67 1.57 -7.68
C ASN A 98 -12.73 1.74 -6.60
N VAL A 99 -13.08 0.65 -5.91
CA VAL A 99 -14.01 0.68 -4.77
C VAL A 99 -13.32 1.13 -3.48
N SER A 100 -12.02 0.89 -3.39
CA SER A 100 -11.17 1.30 -2.27
C SER A 100 -9.73 1.46 -2.74
N LEU A 101 -8.93 2.14 -1.93
CA LEU A 101 -7.49 2.31 -2.17
C LEU A 101 -6.68 1.87 -0.94
N GLY A 102 -5.38 1.64 -1.13
CA GLY A 102 -4.46 1.29 -0.07
C GLY A 102 -3.29 2.29 0.01
N CYS A 103 -2.97 2.73 1.22
CA CYS A 103 -1.73 3.44 1.53
C CYS A 103 -1.31 3.15 2.96
N MET A 104 -0.32 2.27 3.10
CA MET A 104 0.19 1.91 4.44
C MET A 104 0.90 3.10 5.07
N LEU A 105 0.46 3.55 6.25
CA LEU A 105 1.18 4.60 7.00
C LEU A 105 2.57 4.09 7.41
N GLU A 106 2.67 2.83 7.77
CA GLU A 106 3.82 2.12 8.33
C GLU A 106 4.25 2.64 9.71
N THR A 107 4.46 3.94 9.85
CA THR A 107 4.75 4.64 11.10
C THR A 107 4.42 6.12 10.96
N SER A 108 4.08 6.78 12.06
CA SER A 108 3.98 8.25 12.13
C SER A 108 5.29 8.91 12.59
N SER A 109 6.30 8.11 12.98
CA SER A 109 7.56 8.62 13.48
C SER A 109 8.48 9.13 12.37
N GLU A 110 8.75 10.44 12.35
CA GLU A 110 9.74 11.04 11.45
C GLU A 110 11.16 10.58 11.76
N ARG A 111 11.45 10.13 12.98
CA ARG A 111 12.76 9.58 13.38
C ARG A 111 13.20 8.46 12.46
N LEU A 112 12.25 7.61 12.01
CA LEU A 112 12.55 6.46 11.16
C LEU A 112 12.89 6.86 9.70
N THR A 113 12.79 8.13 9.34
CA THR A 113 13.29 8.67 8.06
C THR A 113 14.70 9.26 8.15
N GLY A 114 15.27 9.32 9.35
CA GLY A 114 16.58 9.87 9.63
C GLY A 114 17.75 9.02 9.12
N LYS A 115 18.96 9.51 9.34
CA LYS A 115 20.20 8.81 8.98
C LYS A 115 20.30 7.44 9.68
N ASN A 116 20.69 6.43 8.93
CA ASN A 116 20.78 5.02 9.36
C ASN A 116 19.44 4.40 9.80
N MET A 117 18.31 5.03 9.50
CA MET A 117 16.98 4.51 9.78
C MET A 117 16.37 3.80 8.57
N PRO A 118 15.33 2.96 8.77
CA PRO A 118 14.76 2.12 7.71
C PRO A 118 14.29 2.88 6.48
N HIS A 119 13.81 4.09 6.66
CA HIS A 119 13.22 4.92 5.60
C HIS A 119 14.12 6.05 5.11
N GLU A 120 15.44 6.05 5.47
CA GLU A 120 16.39 7.08 5.09
C GLU A 120 16.37 7.42 3.58
N PHE A 121 16.28 6.40 2.72
CA PHE A 121 16.30 6.58 1.26
C PHE A 121 14.93 6.34 0.60
N ALA A 122 13.88 6.49 1.38
CA ALA A 122 12.51 6.25 0.93
C ALA A 122 11.63 7.49 1.17
N PRO A 123 11.77 8.57 0.38
CA PRO A 123 11.03 9.82 0.60
C PRO A 123 9.51 9.64 0.60
N SER A 124 9.02 8.66 -0.13
CA SER A 124 7.60 8.30 -0.15
C SER A 124 7.13 7.59 1.13
N LYS A 125 8.06 7.19 2.00
CA LYS A 125 7.75 6.66 3.33
C LYS A 125 7.69 7.75 4.40
N ASN A 126 7.87 9.02 4.02
CA ASN A 126 7.72 10.14 4.94
C ASN A 126 6.30 10.14 5.53
N PRO A 127 6.14 10.13 6.87
CA PRO A 127 4.83 10.05 7.53
C PRO A 127 3.86 11.15 7.09
N ARG A 128 4.33 12.39 6.96
CA ARG A 128 3.47 13.53 6.52
C ARG A 128 2.92 13.31 5.12
N ALA A 129 3.72 12.73 4.22
CA ALA A 129 3.25 12.44 2.86
C ALA A 129 2.14 11.39 2.88
N ARG A 130 2.28 10.33 3.67
CA ARG A 130 1.29 9.25 3.79
C ARG A 130 0.03 9.68 4.53
N ILE A 131 0.16 10.43 5.63
CA ILE A 131 -0.98 11.04 6.34
C ILE A 131 -1.80 11.90 5.38
N ARG A 132 -1.13 12.71 4.53
CA ARG A 132 -1.81 13.54 3.51
C ARG A 132 -2.62 12.70 2.51
N VAL A 133 -2.12 11.53 2.12
CA VAL A 133 -2.89 10.59 1.26
C VAL A 133 -4.16 10.13 1.97
N LEU A 134 -4.06 9.70 3.23
CA LEU A 134 -5.21 9.24 4.02
C LEU A 134 -6.25 10.34 4.21
N GLU A 135 -5.82 11.56 4.52
CA GLU A 135 -6.71 12.72 4.66
C GLU A 135 -7.37 13.12 3.33
N ASN A 136 -6.62 13.11 2.23
CA ASN A 136 -7.16 13.42 0.91
C ASN A 136 -8.16 12.35 0.45
N ALA A 137 -7.89 11.08 0.72
CA ALA A 137 -8.86 10.01 0.50
C ALA A 137 -10.14 10.25 1.32
N GLY A 138 -10.00 10.70 2.58
CA GLY A 138 -11.13 11.08 3.43
C GLY A 138 -11.96 12.22 2.85
N LYS A 139 -11.33 13.31 2.42
CA LYS A 139 -12.00 14.44 1.75
C LYS A 139 -12.75 14.00 0.50
N LEU A 140 -12.19 13.07 -0.24
CA LEU A 140 -12.80 12.49 -1.43
C LEU A 140 -13.81 11.37 -1.12
N LYS A 141 -14.01 11.00 0.15
CA LYS A 141 -14.87 9.87 0.56
C LYS A 141 -14.48 8.56 -0.13
N ILE A 142 -13.20 8.29 -0.19
CA ILE A 142 -12.66 7.02 -0.73
C ILE A 142 -12.38 6.12 0.46
N PRO A 143 -12.97 4.92 0.54
CA PRO A 143 -12.55 3.91 1.51
C PRO A 143 -11.09 3.57 1.31
N ILE A 144 -10.30 3.58 2.39
CA ILE A 144 -8.87 3.33 2.30
C ILE A 144 -8.40 2.32 3.36
N THR A 145 -7.55 1.41 2.93
CA THR A 145 -6.80 0.51 3.81
C THR A 145 -5.47 1.14 4.16
N THR A 146 -5.13 1.12 5.43
CA THR A 146 -3.83 1.60 5.94
C THR A 146 -3.29 0.63 6.98
N GLY A 147 -2.17 0.95 7.64
CA GLY A 147 -1.64 0.11 8.70
C GLY A 147 -0.21 0.42 9.06
N LEU A 148 0.35 -0.39 9.95
CA LEU A 148 1.68 -0.22 10.50
C LEU A 148 2.59 -1.38 10.10
N LEU A 149 3.88 -1.11 10.07
CA LEU A 149 4.94 -2.11 9.91
C LEU A 149 5.73 -2.20 11.22
N ILE A 150 5.60 -3.32 11.90
CA ILE A 150 6.16 -3.58 13.23
C ILE A 150 7.51 -4.27 13.14
N GLY A 151 8.49 -3.80 13.95
CA GLY A 151 9.83 -4.37 14.00
C GLY A 151 10.84 -3.69 13.07
N ILE A 152 10.60 -2.43 12.70
CA ILE A 152 11.51 -1.62 11.89
C ILE A 152 12.37 -0.66 12.73
N GLY A 153 12.36 -0.78 14.08
CA GLY A 153 13.13 0.04 15.00
C GLY A 153 12.31 1.15 15.68
N GLU A 154 11.01 1.08 15.59
CA GLU A 154 10.06 1.94 16.32
C GLU A 154 10.01 1.57 17.81
N THR A 155 9.61 2.54 18.64
CA THR A 155 9.28 2.29 20.05
C THR A 155 7.79 1.96 20.21
N LEU A 156 7.41 1.46 21.37
CA LEU A 156 6.00 1.16 21.67
C LEU A 156 5.14 2.46 21.64
N GLU A 157 5.70 3.56 22.14
CA GLU A 157 5.06 4.88 22.10
C GLU A 157 4.81 5.31 20.64
N GLU A 158 5.79 5.13 19.76
CA GLU A 158 5.64 5.48 18.32
C GLU A 158 4.59 4.61 17.62
N ILE A 159 4.42 3.35 18.05
CA ILE A 159 3.33 2.48 17.58
C ILE A 159 1.97 3.03 18.02
N VAL A 160 1.85 3.38 19.30
CA VAL A 160 0.60 3.95 19.87
C VAL A 160 0.27 5.28 19.18
N ASP A 161 1.24 6.17 19.02
CA ASP A 161 1.05 7.46 18.33
C ASP A 161 0.57 7.25 16.88
N SER A 162 1.15 6.27 16.19
CA SER A 162 0.74 5.94 14.81
C SER A 162 -0.71 5.44 14.75
N LEU A 163 -1.14 4.61 15.70
CA LEU A 163 -2.52 4.15 15.81
C LEU A 163 -3.48 5.30 16.15
N ILE A 164 -3.06 6.24 17.02
CA ILE A 164 -3.84 7.44 17.36
C ILE A 164 -4.03 8.30 16.12
N VAL A 165 -2.99 8.54 15.33
CA VAL A 165 -3.08 9.29 14.07
C VAL A 165 -4.10 8.66 13.12
N ILE A 166 -4.07 7.34 12.93
CA ILE A 166 -5.04 6.63 12.09
C ILE A 166 -6.47 6.77 12.65
N ARG A 167 -6.63 6.63 13.97
CA ARG A 167 -7.93 6.80 14.63
C ARG A 167 -8.49 8.22 14.43
N GLU A 168 -7.67 9.27 14.59
CA GLU A 168 -8.10 10.66 14.41
C GLU A 168 -8.54 10.93 12.98
N ILE A 169 -7.82 10.42 11.99
CA ILE A 169 -8.23 10.50 10.58
C ILE A 169 -9.59 9.79 10.40
N ASN A 170 -9.75 8.59 10.97
CA ASN A 170 -11.01 7.86 10.86
C ASN A 170 -12.17 8.56 11.56
N GLN A 171 -11.94 9.13 12.73
CA GLN A 171 -12.96 9.94 13.44
C GLN A 171 -13.40 11.16 12.64
N LYS A 172 -12.46 11.79 11.92
CA LYS A 172 -12.73 12.98 11.12
C LYS A 172 -13.45 12.68 9.80
N TYR A 173 -13.10 11.59 9.13
CA TYR A 173 -13.55 11.33 7.76
C TYR A 173 -14.37 10.05 7.59
N GLY A 174 -14.28 9.10 8.51
CA GLY A 174 -14.98 7.79 8.42
C GLY A 174 -14.55 6.91 7.26
N ASN A 175 -13.34 7.10 6.75
CA ASN A 175 -12.88 6.48 5.50
C ASN A 175 -11.88 5.34 5.68
N ILE A 176 -11.41 5.06 6.89
CA ILE A 176 -10.50 3.93 7.14
C ILE A 176 -11.30 2.64 7.16
N GLN A 177 -11.20 1.89 6.08
CA GLN A 177 -11.89 0.61 5.90
C GLN A 177 -11.25 -0.48 6.76
N GLU A 178 -9.91 -0.49 6.83
CA GLU A 178 -9.16 -1.54 7.47
C GLU A 178 -7.79 -1.04 7.92
N VAL A 179 -7.31 -1.58 9.04
CA VAL A 179 -5.95 -1.36 9.55
C VAL A 179 -5.19 -2.67 9.52
N ILE A 180 -4.13 -2.72 8.73
CA ILE A 180 -3.27 -3.88 8.58
C ILE A 180 -2.09 -3.77 9.54
N MET A 181 -1.94 -4.73 10.42
CA MET A 181 -0.77 -4.88 11.28
C MET A 181 0.20 -5.85 10.62
N GLN A 182 1.32 -5.32 10.11
CA GLN A 182 2.34 -6.09 9.40
C GLN A 182 3.57 -6.28 10.27
N ASN A 183 4.08 -7.50 10.40
CA ASN A 183 5.38 -7.73 10.99
C ASN A 183 6.49 -7.57 9.94
N HIS A 184 7.62 -6.99 10.35
CA HIS A 184 8.81 -6.95 9.52
C HIS A 184 9.38 -8.37 9.34
N VAL A 185 9.68 -8.72 8.09
CA VAL A 185 10.40 -9.93 7.73
C VAL A 185 11.70 -9.54 7.03
N PRO A 186 12.87 -9.86 7.60
CA PRO A 186 14.16 -9.54 6.98
C PRO A 186 14.28 -10.14 5.58
N LYS A 187 14.94 -9.40 4.68
CA LYS A 187 15.23 -9.88 3.32
C LYS A 187 16.70 -9.62 3.00
N ASP A 188 17.38 -10.64 2.48
CA ASP A 188 18.84 -10.61 2.22
C ASP A 188 19.30 -9.47 1.32
N ASN A 189 18.45 -9.02 0.41
CA ASN A 189 18.75 -7.95 -0.55
C ASN A 189 18.40 -6.55 -0.05
N THR A 190 18.16 -6.36 1.25
CA THR A 190 17.87 -5.08 1.86
C THR A 190 18.90 -4.69 2.91
N LYS A 191 19.02 -3.38 3.21
CA LYS A 191 19.84 -2.90 4.32
C LYS A 191 19.35 -3.38 5.69
N MET A 192 18.09 -3.79 5.77
CA MET A 192 17.46 -4.28 6.99
C MET A 192 17.59 -5.79 7.20
N LYS A 193 18.44 -6.48 6.44
CA LYS A 193 18.65 -7.93 6.56
C LYS A 193 19.08 -8.40 7.97
N SER A 194 19.70 -7.51 8.74
CA SER A 194 20.14 -7.77 10.12
C SER A 194 19.11 -7.37 11.20
N PHE A 195 18.01 -6.74 10.81
CA PHE A 195 16.94 -6.42 11.74
C PHE A 195 16.15 -7.70 12.07
N LEU A 196 16.03 -8.02 13.33
CA LEU A 196 15.23 -9.17 13.74
C LEU A 196 13.74 -8.86 13.56
N PRO A 197 12.92 -9.85 13.18
CA PRO A 197 11.47 -9.68 13.22
C PRO A 197 11.00 -9.39 14.64
N PRO A 198 9.85 -8.73 14.84
CA PRO A 198 9.31 -8.53 16.17
C PRO A 198 9.01 -9.88 16.83
N THR A 199 9.14 -9.96 18.16
CA THR A 199 8.70 -11.15 18.89
C THR A 199 7.18 -11.32 18.76
N LEU A 200 6.70 -12.54 18.89
CA LEU A 200 5.27 -12.82 18.84
C LEU A 200 4.51 -12.01 19.92
N ASP A 201 5.05 -11.91 21.14
CA ASP A 201 4.44 -11.15 22.22
C ASP A 201 4.29 -9.67 21.90
N LEU A 202 5.35 -9.04 21.34
CA LEU A 202 5.28 -7.65 20.88
C LEU A 202 4.23 -7.49 19.79
N PHE A 203 4.20 -8.40 18.82
CA PHE A 203 3.24 -8.33 17.73
C PHE A 203 1.79 -8.49 18.21
N LEU A 204 1.53 -9.46 19.10
CA LEU A 204 0.21 -9.65 19.70
C LEU A 204 -0.22 -8.44 20.55
N LEU A 205 0.73 -7.84 21.29
CA LEU A 205 0.48 -6.61 22.03
C LEU A 205 0.04 -5.49 21.09
N THR A 206 0.74 -5.29 19.95
CA THR A 206 0.39 -4.22 19.00
C THR A 206 -0.98 -4.44 18.33
N VAL A 207 -1.33 -5.68 18.01
CA VAL A 207 -2.68 -6.03 17.50
C VAL A 207 -3.76 -5.75 18.56
N SER A 208 -3.47 -6.07 19.81
CA SER A 208 -4.39 -5.79 20.94
C SER A 208 -4.58 -4.29 21.16
N LEU A 209 -3.49 -3.51 21.09
CA LEU A 209 -3.55 -2.05 21.18
C LEU A 209 -4.37 -1.46 20.02
N ALA A 210 -4.17 -1.96 18.79
CA ALA A 210 -4.96 -1.53 17.64
C ALA A 210 -6.47 -1.78 17.88
N ARG A 211 -6.84 -2.93 18.43
CA ARG A 211 -8.25 -3.24 18.77
C ARG A 211 -8.81 -2.32 19.85
N ILE A 212 -8.02 -2.01 20.90
CA ILE A 212 -8.45 -1.12 21.99
C ILE A 212 -8.63 0.32 21.48
N ILE A 213 -7.67 0.82 20.66
CA ILE A 213 -7.67 2.18 20.15
C ILE A 213 -8.75 2.38 19.08
N MET A 214 -9.03 1.34 18.28
CA MET A 214 -10.00 1.36 17.16
C MET A 214 -10.96 0.17 17.24
N PRO A 215 -11.90 0.17 18.20
CA PRO A 215 -12.74 -1.00 18.52
C PRO A 215 -13.68 -1.43 17.39
N HIS A 216 -14.04 -0.50 16.49
CA HIS A 216 -15.02 -0.75 15.41
C HIS A 216 -14.39 -0.85 14.02
N THR A 217 -13.07 -0.68 13.89
CA THR A 217 -12.37 -0.78 12.61
C THR A 217 -11.94 -2.24 12.36
N ASN A 218 -11.97 -2.69 11.11
CA ASN A 218 -11.39 -3.98 10.76
C ASN A 218 -9.89 -3.96 10.98
N ILE A 219 -9.37 -5.00 11.61
CA ILE A 219 -7.94 -5.20 11.83
C ILE A 219 -7.54 -6.49 11.12
N GLN A 220 -6.58 -6.39 10.22
CA GLN A 220 -6.03 -7.50 9.46
C GLN A 220 -4.60 -7.81 9.89
N VAL A 221 -4.30 -9.10 10.00
CA VAL A 221 -2.96 -9.64 10.13
C VAL A 221 -2.67 -10.48 8.89
N PRO A 222 -1.74 -10.07 8.02
CA PRO A 222 -1.47 -10.81 6.78
C PRO A 222 -0.79 -12.14 7.07
N PRO A 223 -1.34 -13.28 6.61
CA PRO A 223 -0.78 -14.61 6.89
C PRO A 223 0.56 -14.88 6.18
N ASN A 224 0.82 -14.19 5.08
CA ASN A 224 2.04 -14.35 4.27
C ASN A 224 3.29 -13.65 4.85
N LEU A 225 3.13 -12.93 5.95
CA LEU A 225 4.24 -12.27 6.66
C LEU A 225 4.57 -12.99 7.99
N SER A 226 3.82 -14.00 8.35
CA SER A 226 4.13 -14.81 9.52
C SER A 226 5.27 -15.77 9.18
N PRO A 227 6.39 -15.78 9.95
CA PRO A 227 7.29 -16.93 9.94
C PRO A 227 6.49 -18.10 10.53
N ASN A 228 6.48 -19.21 9.83
CA ASN A 228 5.83 -20.50 10.11
C ASN A 228 5.24 -20.71 11.51
#